data_eceaf1f0bec9a79a48dffed5c45faf39
#
_entry.id   eceaf1f0bec9a79a48dffed5c45faf39
#
_cell.length_a   1.000
_cell.length_b   1.000
_cell.length_c   1.000
_cell.angle_alpha   90.00
_cell.angle_beta   90.00
_cell.angle_gamma   90.00
#
_symmetry.space_group_name_H-M   'P 1'
#
loop_
_entity.id
_entity.type
_entity.pdbx_description
1 polymer ?
#
loop_
_entity_poly.entity_id
_entity_poly.type
_entity_poly.pdbx_seq_one_letter_code
_entity_poly.pdbx_strand_id
1 'polypeptide(L)'
;MKKLFMIAAMALLTVSAMAQRPQRELSAADKVMMDQYNAFIAGMGDVMPKLMELNDAYYKSNNRDSVSKLMEPYRKVLMEREKEYKEKYPSTALTAYLLRMETGRMSLEQMKGAYDKLDATAKETSAAKEIASEIAVLERVMPGKPAPEIAKNDLVTGKPFALSSLKGKVVLLDFWASWCVPCRKSNPHVKALYDKYNKKGFDVVYVADNDSNPQEALKAIEQDGIKKYHHVLRGLKYLKDANGKMTGFDKSEDVSERYAIHFLPTKYLIDREGNIIGKVTDEELDAKLKEIFGF
;
A
#
# COMPACT_ATOMS: atom_id res chain seq x y z
N MET A 1 -14.98 -7.18 -7.14
CA MET A 1 -14.70 -8.62 -7.03
C MET A 1 -13.34 -9.06 -7.63
N LYS A 2 -12.69 -8.31 -8.53
CA LYS A 2 -11.37 -8.68 -9.11
C LYS A 2 -10.15 -8.51 -8.18
N LYS A 3 -10.28 -7.86 -7.01
CA LYS A 3 -9.16 -7.53 -6.10
C LYS A 3 -8.85 -8.58 -5.01
N LEU A 4 -9.70 -9.60 -4.84
CA LEU A 4 -9.48 -10.66 -3.83
C LEU A 4 -8.41 -11.68 -4.25
N PHE A 5 -8.04 -11.69 -5.52
CA PHE A 5 -7.28 -12.76 -6.16
C PHE A 5 -5.76 -12.72 -6.00
N MET A 6 -5.20 -11.61 -5.50
CA MET A 6 -3.73 -11.45 -5.48
C MET A 6 -3.03 -12.00 -4.22
N ILE A 7 -3.72 -12.24 -3.12
CA ILE A 7 -3.07 -12.50 -1.83
C ILE A 7 -2.57 -13.92 -1.68
N ALA A 8 -3.37 -14.92 -2.01
CA ALA A 8 -2.94 -16.32 -1.92
C ALA A 8 -1.76 -16.65 -2.86
N ALA A 9 -1.71 -15.99 -4.04
CA ALA A 9 -0.59 -16.12 -4.96
C ALA A 9 0.68 -15.42 -4.46
N MET A 10 0.56 -14.32 -3.70
CA MET A 10 1.72 -13.63 -3.10
C MET A 10 2.34 -14.42 -1.95
N ALA A 11 1.56 -15.12 -1.12
CA ALA A 11 2.10 -15.97 -0.07
C ALA A 11 3.00 -17.09 -0.63
N LEU A 12 2.59 -17.71 -1.74
CA LEU A 12 3.38 -18.74 -2.44
C LEU A 12 4.69 -18.20 -3.05
N LEU A 13 4.66 -16.96 -3.60
CA LEU A 13 5.84 -16.33 -4.20
C LEU A 13 6.84 -15.83 -3.16
N THR A 14 6.38 -15.41 -1.97
CA THR A 14 7.27 -14.85 -0.95
C THR A 14 8.14 -15.90 -0.28
N VAL A 15 7.64 -17.12 -0.06
CA VAL A 15 8.45 -18.22 0.51
C VAL A 15 9.49 -18.70 -0.51
N SER A 16 9.12 -18.87 -1.78
CA SER A 16 10.05 -19.19 -2.86
C SER A 16 11.08 -18.07 -3.12
N ALA A 17 10.67 -16.81 -2.99
CA ALA A 17 11.54 -15.63 -3.15
C ALA A 17 12.47 -15.42 -1.95
N MET A 18 12.07 -15.83 -0.74
CA MET A 18 12.97 -15.87 0.43
C MET A 18 14.09 -16.88 0.26
N ALA A 19 13.81 -18.03 -0.36
CA ALA A 19 14.83 -19.06 -0.65
C ALA A 19 15.82 -18.64 -1.75
N GLN A 20 15.50 -17.64 -2.58
CA GLN A 20 16.34 -17.16 -3.70
C GLN A 20 17.08 -15.85 -3.42
N ARG A 21 16.86 -15.20 -2.28
CA ARG A 21 17.65 -14.02 -1.88
C ARG A 21 19.03 -14.50 -1.39
N PRO A 22 20.12 -13.70 -1.60
CA PRO A 22 21.39 -14.01 -0.95
C PRO A 22 21.11 -14.20 0.53
N GLN A 23 21.49 -15.33 1.08
CA GLN A 23 21.07 -15.85 2.39
C GLN A 23 21.41 -14.83 3.48
N ARG A 24 20.50 -13.93 3.79
CA ARG A 24 20.48 -13.33 5.10
C ARG A 24 20.01 -14.44 6.03
N GLU A 25 20.89 -14.83 6.94
CA GLU A 25 20.57 -15.87 7.92
C GLU A 25 19.24 -15.50 8.62
N LEU A 26 18.25 -16.40 8.54
CA LEU A 26 16.95 -16.18 9.18
C LEU A 26 17.16 -16.03 10.69
N SER A 27 16.48 -15.07 11.29
CA SER A 27 16.45 -14.95 12.76
C SER A 27 15.88 -16.24 13.38
N ALA A 28 16.19 -16.49 14.65
CA ALA A 28 15.62 -17.62 15.37
C ALA A 28 14.08 -17.62 15.32
N ALA A 29 13.46 -16.44 15.47
CA ALA A 29 12.02 -16.28 15.39
C ALA A 29 11.46 -16.57 13.98
N ASP A 30 12.16 -16.14 12.92
CA ASP A 30 11.73 -16.43 11.55
C ASP A 30 11.90 -17.93 11.21
N LYS A 31 12.88 -18.63 11.80
CA LYS A 31 12.99 -20.09 11.71
C LYS A 31 11.78 -20.79 12.36
N VAL A 32 11.38 -20.36 13.57
CA VAL A 32 10.15 -20.86 14.21
C VAL A 32 8.92 -20.62 13.33
N MET A 33 8.79 -19.44 12.74
CA MET A 33 7.70 -19.13 11.80
C MET A 33 7.71 -20.11 10.60
N MET A 34 8.88 -20.36 10.02
CA MET A 34 9.02 -21.29 8.89
C MET A 34 8.63 -22.73 9.25
N ASP A 35 9.02 -23.21 10.44
CA ASP A 35 8.64 -24.54 10.93
C ASP A 35 7.12 -24.66 11.11
N GLN A 36 6.50 -23.64 11.71
CA GLN A 36 5.03 -23.56 11.85
C GLN A 36 4.33 -23.51 10.49
N TYR A 37 4.87 -22.73 9.54
CA TYR A 37 4.36 -22.67 8.17
C TYR A 37 4.44 -24.01 7.46
N ASN A 38 5.57 -24.68 7.53
CA ASN A 38 5.76 -26.02 6.92
C ASN A 38 4.78 -27.05 7.50
N ALA A 39 4.57 -27.03 8.81
CA ALA A 39 3.59 -27.90 9.46
C ALA A 39 2.15 -27.56 9.02
N PHE A 40 1.82 -26.28 8.91
CA PHE A 40 0.52 -25.81 8.43
C PHE A 40 0.25 -26.28 6.98
N ILE A 41 1.23 -26.10 6.08
CA ILE A 41 1.13 -26.55 4.68
C ILE A 41 1.02 -28.07 4.58
N ALA A 42 1.81 -28.82 5.35
CA ALA A 42 1.72 -30.28 5.37
C ALA A 42 0.33 -30.77 5.78
N GLY A 43 -0.36 -30.05 6.68
CA GLY A 43 -1.73 -30.34 7.08
C GLY A 43 -2.81 -30.05 6.02
N MET A 44 -2.45 -29.45 4.88
CA MET A 44 -3.39 -29.06 3.81
C MET A 44 -3.54 -30.13 2.71
N GLY A 45 -2.80 -31.25 2.79
CA GLY A 45 -2.84 -32.30 1.78
C GLY A 45 -2.45 -31.81 0.39
N ASP A 46 -3.32 -32.00 -0.60
CA ASP A 46 -3.10 -31.67 -2.01
C ASP A 46 -3.46 -30.20 -2.38
N VAL A 47 -4.01 -29.43 -1.46
CA VAL A 47 -4.46 -28.04 -1.73
C VAL A 47 -3.28 -27.17 -2.20
N MET A 48 -2.16 -27.21 -1.48
CA MET A 48 -0.99 -26.41 -1.81
C MET A 48 -0.28 -26.89 -3.08
N PRO A 49 0.03 -28.20 -3.26
CA PRO A 49 0.57 -28.69 -4.52
C PRO A 49 -0.29 -28.28 -5.73
N LYS A 50 -1.62 -28.38 -5.61
CA LYS A 50 -2.54 -28.01 -6.70
C LYS A 50 -2.55 -26.51 -6.97
N LEU A 51 -2.50 -25.68 -5.94
CA LEU A 51 -2.38 -24.23 -6.12
C LEU A 51 -1.06 -23.86 -6.80
N MET A 52 0.05 -24.52 -6.48
CA MET A 52 1.35 -24.29 -7.11
C MET A 52 1.32 -24.68 -8.60
N GLU A 53 0.78 -25.85 -8.93
CA GLU A 53 0.58 -26.31 -10.31
C GLU A 53 -0.24 -25.31 -11.12
N LEU A 54 -1.41 -24.90 -10.58
CA LEU A 54 -2.30 -23.95 -11.25
C LEU A 54 -1.69 -22.55 -11.35
N ASN A 55 -0.88 -22.13 -10.37
CA ASN A 55 -0.17 -20.85 -10.45
C ASN A 55 0.89 -20.85 -11.57
N ASP A 56 1.63 -21.93 -11.74
CA ASP A 56 2.56 -22.09 -12.87
C ASP A 56 1.82 -22.08 -14.21
N ALA A 57 0.68 -22.78 -14.29
CA ALA A 57 -0.20 -22.76 -15.45
C ALA A 57 -0.75 -21.36 -15.74
N TYR A 58 -1.10 -20.57 -14.71
CA TYR A 58 -1.59 -19.20 -14.86
C TYR A 58 -0.57 -18.29 -15.56
N TYR A 59 0.71 -18.36 -15.18
CA TYR A 59 1.74 -17.54 -15.81
C TYR A 59 2.09 -17.97 -17.24
N LYS A 60 1.90 -19.25 -17.56
CA LYS A 60 2.13 -19.80 -18.91
C LYS A 60 0.93 -19.67 -19.84
N SER A 61 -0.27 -19.41 -19.30
CA SER A 61 -1.52 -19.42 -20.08
C SER A 61 -1.79 -18.08 -20.77
N ASN A 62 -2.29 -18.18 -22.02
CA ASN A 62 -2.91 -17.06 -22.73
C ASN A 62 -4.35 -16.77 -22.24
N ASN A 63 -4.98 -17.72 -21.52
CA ASN A 63 -6.32 -17.57 -20.92
C ASN A 63 -6.22 -17.65 -19.38
N ARG A 64 -5.70 -16.59 -18.78
CA ARG A 64 -5.50 -16.49 -17.33
C ARG A 64 -6.81 -16.52 -16.53
N ASP A 65 -7.90 -16.01 -17.11
CA ASP A 65 -9.21 -16.00 -16.43
C ASP A 65 -9.73 -17.43 -16.20
N SER A 66 -9.56 -18.35 -17.15
CA SER A 66 -9.95 -19.75 -16.99
C SER A 66 -9.13 -20.44 -15.89
N VAL A 67 -7.80 -20.26 -15.89
CA VAL A 67 -6.94 -20.83 -14.85
C VAL A 67 -7.25 -20.25 -13.48
N SER A 68 -7.50 -18.94 -13.40
CA SER A 68 -7.89 -18.29 -12.16
C SER A 68 -9.18 -18.88 -11.55
N LYS A 69 -10.16 -19.22 -12.37
CA LYS A 69 -11.39 -19.90 -11.92
C LYS A 69 -11.11 -21.29 -11.34
N LEU A 70 -10.19 -22.05 -11.93
CA LEU A 70 -9.77 -23.36 -11.42
C LEU A 70 -9.07 -23.27 -10.06
N MET A 71 -8.37 -22.15 -9.79
CA MET A 71 -7.71 -21.91 -8.51
C MET A 71 -8.69 -21.52 -7.38
N GLU A 72 -9.86 -21.01 -7.71
CA GLU A 72 -10.80 -20.42 -6.74
C GLU A 72 -11.21 -21.36 -5.60
N PRO A 73 -11.60 -22.63 -5.82
CA PRO A 73 -11.94 -23.53 -4.72
C PRO A 73 -10.77 -23.79 -3.78
N TYR A 74 -9.56 -23.96 -4.30
CA TYR A 74 -8.35 -24.20 -3.49
C TYR A 74 -7.97 -22.95 -2.68
N ARG A 75 -8.09 -21.75 -3.27
CA ARG A 75 -7.88 -20.48 -2.56
C ARG A 75 -8.88 -20.30 -1.42
N LYS A 76 -10.14 -20.67 -1.63
CA LYS A 76 -11.16 -20.61 -0.59
C LYS A 76 -10.79 -21.50 0.59
N VAL A 77 -10.39 -22.74 0.34
CA VAL A 77 -9.92 -23.66 1.39
C VAL A 77 -8.72 -23.08 2.12
N LEU A 78 -7.73 -22.55 1.41
CA LEU A 78 -6.54 -21.93 2.02
C LEU A 78 -6.95 -20.77 2.95
N MET A 79 -7.79 -19.85 2.47
CA MET A 79 -8.25 -18.70 3.27
C MET A 79 -9.04 -19.11 4.52
N GLU A 80 -9.88 -20.16 4.42
CA GLU A 80 -10.62 -20.71 5.56
C GLU A 80 -9.64 -21.31 6.58
N ARG A 81 -8.65 -22.08 6.14
CA ARG A 81 -7.62 -22.68 7.02
C ARG A 81 -6.72 -21.62 7.67
N GLU A 82 -6.32 -20.57 6.96
CA GLU A 82 -5.56 -19.46 7.52
C GLU A 82 -6.38 -18.71 8.60
N LYS A 83 -7.68 -18.52 8.36
CA LYS A 83 -8.59 -17.93 9.35
C LYS A 83 -8.70 -18.81 10.59
N GLU A 84 -9.02 -20.11 10.43
CA GLU A 84 -9.10 -21.08 11.53
C GLU A 84 -7.79 -21.13 12.34
N TYR A 85 -6.65 -21.08 11.65
CA TYR A 85 -5.33 -21.09 12.30
C TYR A 85 -5.13 -19.86 13.19
N LYS A 86 -5.42 -18.65 12.66
CA LYS A 86 -5.31 -17.40 13.41
C LYS A 86 -6.24 -17.35 14.61
N GLU A 87 -7.45 -17.88 14.48
CA GLU A 87 -8.41 -17.96 15.58
C GLU A 87 -7.95 -18.93 16.68
N LYS A 88 -7.40 -20.09 16.30
CA LYS A 88 -6.94 -21.11 17.23
C LYS A 88 -5.59 -20.79 17.86
N TYR A 89 -4.70 -20.15 17.14
CA TYR A 89 -3.31 -19.87 17.54
C TYR A 89 -2.97 -18.38 17.37
N PRO A 90 -3.66 -17.46 18.06
CA PRO A 90 -3.58 -16.02 17.80
C PRO A 90 -2.21 -15.41 18.17
N SER A 91 -1.38 -16.12 18.96
CA SER A 91 -0.12 -15.57 19.48
C SER A 91 1.13 -16.01 18.74
N THR A 92 1.02 -16.92 17.75
CA THR A 92 2.19 -17.59 17.16
C THR A 92 2.91 -16.77 16.09
N ALA A 93 4.16 -17.19 15.80
CA ALA A 93 4.98 -16.59 14.74
C ALA A 93 4.35 -16.70 13.35
N LEU A 94 3.69 -17.83 13.04
CA LEU A 94 2.94 -17.97 11.78
C LEU A 94 1.74 -17.01 11.73
N THR A 95 1.04 -16.80 12.84
CA THR A 95 -0.04 -15.81 12.90
C THR A 95 0.48 -14.40 12.59
N ALA A 96 1.65 -14.00 13.10
CA ALA A 96 2.25 -12.72 12.73
C ALA A 96 2.50 -12.62 11.21
N TYR A 97 3.00 -13.68 10.59
CA TYR A 97 3.20 -13.73 9.14
C TYR A 97 1.88 -13.59 8.35
N LEU A 98 0.84 -14.35 8.74
CA LEU A 98 -0.48 -14.28 8.09
C LEU A 98 -1.13 -12.89 8.26
N LEU A 99 -1.05 -12.31 9.46
CA LEU A 99 -1.53 -10.94 9.72
C LEU A 99 -0.81 -9.90 8.86
N ARG A 100 0.51 -10.02 8.70
CA ARG A 100 1.29 -9.11 7.85
C ARG A 100 0.77 -9.04 6.42
N MET A 101 0.26 -10.16 5.88
CA MET A 101 -0.33 -10.20 4.54
C MET A 101 -1.68 -9.48 4.44
N GLU A 102 -2.32 -9.18 5.55
CA GLU A 102 -3.65 -8.54 5.64
C GLU A 102 -3.58 -7.06 6.06
N THR A 103 -2.43 -6.56 6.54
CA THR A 103 -2.29 -5.22 7.14
C THR A 103 -2.88 -4.10 6.28
N GLY A 104 -2.69 -4.14 4.96
CA GLY A 104 -3.23 -3.12 4.06
C GLY A 104 -4.77 -3.01 4.04
N ARG A 105 -5.49 -3.92 4.71
CA ARG A 105 -6.97 -3.94 4.79
C ARG A 105 -7.49 -3.80 6.21
N MET A 106 -6.60 -3.81 7.19
CA MET A 106 -6.96 -3.67 8.60
C MET A 106 -7.03 -2.20 8.99
N SER A 107 -7.97 -1.87 9.87
CA SER A 107 -7.90 -0.60 10.58
C SER A 107 -6.72 -0.60 11.57
N LEU A 108 -6.28 0.58 11.98
CA LEU A 108 -5.23 0.71 13.01
C LEU A 108 -5.61 -0.05 14.29
N GLU A 109 -6.87 0.07 14.73
CA GLU A 109 -7.37 -0.62 15.92
C GLU A 109 -7.33 -2.14 15.78
N GLN A 110 -7.79 -2.67 14.64
CA GLN A 110 -7.72 -4.10 14.34
C GLN A 110 -6.28 -4.61 14.32
N MET A 111 -5.37 -3.83 13.71
CA MET A 111 -3.95 -4.19 13.61
C MET A 111 -3.29 -4.21 14.99
N LYS A 112 -3.54 -3.18 15.82
CA LYS A 112 -3.03 -3.13 17.21
C LYS A 112 -3.57 -4.29 18.03
N GLY A 113 -4.89 -4.52 18.02
CA GLY A 113 -5.51 -5.62 18.78
C GLY A 113 -5.03 -7.01 18.36
N ALA A 114 -4.66 -7.21 17.07
CA ALA A 114 -4.07 -8.45 16.61
C ALA A 114 -2.59 -8.57 17.01
N TYR A 115 -1.81 -7.50 16.87
CA TYR A 115 -0.40 -7.43 17.26
C TYR A 115 -0.20 -7.67 18.77
N ASP A 116 -1.06 -7.12 19.61
CA ASP A 116 -0.96 -7.25 21.06
C ASP A 116 -1.11 -8.69 21.54
N LYS A 117 -1.85 -9.53 20.80
CA LYS A 117 -2.02 -10.97 21.09
C LYS A 117 -0.78 -11.81 20.77
N LEU A 118 0.17 -11.29 19.99
CA LEU A 118 1.37 -12.03 19.63
C LEU A 118 2.27 -12.23 20.87
N ASP A 119 2.84 -13.43 20.99
CA ASP A 119 3.81 -13.73 22.03
C ASP A 119 5.20 -13.09 21.76
N ALA A 120 6.11 -13.23 22.70
CA ALA A 120 7.44 -12.63 22.61
C ALA A 120 8.23 -13.15 21.38
N THR A 121 8.12 -14.44 21.07
CA THR A 121 8.81 -15.03 19.91
C THR A 121 8.22 -14.50 18.60
N ALA A 122 6.89 -14.46 18.50
CA ALA A 122 6.20 -13.94 17.33
C ALA A 122 6.55 -12.46 17.07
N LYS A 123 6.64 -11.64 18.11
CA LYS A 123 7.02 -10.20 18.03
C LYS A 123 8.44 -9.98 17.52
N GLU A 124 9.34 -10.95 17.67
CA GLU A 124 10.71 -10.88 17.14
C GLU A 124 10.81 -11.28 15.66
N THR A 125 9.76 -11.80 15.04
CA THR A 125 9.75 -12.13 13.61
C THR A 125 9.86 -10.86 12.74
N SER A 126 10.41 -11.00 11.55
CA SER A 126 10.45 -9.93 10.56
C SER A 126 9.05 -9.41 10.23
N ALA A 127 8.06 -10.31 10.12
CA ALA A 127 6.66 -9.97 9.85
C ALA A 127 6.05 -9.11 10.97
N ALA A 128 6.24 -9.46 12.24
CA ALA A 128 5.72 -8.68 13.35
C ALA A 128 6.39 -7.30 13.46
N LYS A 129 7.70 -7.20 13.19
CA LYS A 129 8.42 -5.92 13.13
C LYS A 129 7.87 -5.00 12.01
N GLU A 130 7.51 -5.57 10.87
CA GLU A 130 6.85 -4.81 9.80
C GLU A 130 5.46 -4.34 10.23
N ILE A 131 4.66 -5.18 10.93
CA ILE A 131 3.36 -4.77 11.50
C ILE A 131 3.55 -3.62 12.51
N ALA A 132 4.51 -3.73 13.41
CA ALA A 132 4.80 -2.67 14.39
C ALA A 132 5.20 -1.35 13.71
N SER A 133 6.01 -1.43 12.65
CA SER A 133 6.37 -0.26 11.85
C SER A 133 5.15 0.36 11.17
N GLU A 134 4.26 -0.45 10.62
CA GLU A 134 3.02 0.00 9.99
C GLU A 134 2.08 0.68 11.00
N ILE A 135 1.90 0.10 12.18
CA ILE A 135 1.15 0.70 13.29
C ILE A 135 1.72 2.09 13.62
N ALA A 136 3.04 2.20 13.76
CA ALA A 136 3.70 3.47 14.09
C ALA A 136 3.53 4.52 12.98
N VAL A 137 3.48 4.12 11.71
CA VAL A 137 3.19 5.03 10.59
C VAL A 137 1.74 5.48 10.63
N LEU A 138 0.80 4.54 10.79
CA LEU A 138 -0.63 4.85 10.86
C LEU A 138 -0.96 5.80 12.03
N GLU A 139 -0.32 5.62 13.19
CA GLU A 139 -0.48 6.52 14.35
C GLU A 139 0.01 7.95 14.05
N ARG A 140 1.05 8.10 13.23
CA ARG A 140 1.56 9.42 12.81
C ARG A 140 0.66 10.13 11.81
N VAL A 141 -0.13 9.38 11.03
CA VAL A 141 -1.02 9.96 10.01
C VAL A 141 -2.49 9.95 10.42
N MET A 142 -2.76 9.85 11.72
CA MET A 142 -4.13 10.00 12.27
C MET A 142 -4.64 11.44 12.15
N PRO A 143 -5.96 11.65 12.11
CA PRO A 143 -6.55 12.98 12.20
C PRO A 143 -5.99 13.79 13.39
N GLY A 144 -5.72 15.07 13.16
CA GLY A 144 -5.12 15.99 14.13
C GLY A 144 -3.60 15.91 14.26
N LYS A 145 -2.93 14.95 13.60
CA LYS A 145 -1.47 14.87 13.58
C LYS A 145 -0.90 15.73 12.44
N PRO A 146 0.30 16.32 12.62
CA PRO A 146 0.99 17.00 11.53
C PRO A 146 1.20 16.07 10.34
N ALA A 147 0.87 16.52 9.15
CA ALA A 147 1.14 15.78 7.91
C ALA A 147 2.66 15.60 7.74
N PRO A 148 3.16 14.38 7.47
CA PRO A 148 4.56 14.16 7.15
C PRO A 148 5.02 15.07 6.00
N GLU A 149 6.18 15.71 6.18
CA GLU A 149 6.71 16.64 5.17
C GLU A 149 7.01 15.94 3.84
N ILE A 150 6.71 16.64 2.75
CA ILE A 150 7.07 16.24 1.38
C ILE A 150 7.95 17.35 0.81
N ALA A 151 9.26 17.13 0.81
CA ALA A 151 10.24 18.04 0.22
C ALA A 151 10.88 17.36 -1.00
N LYS A 152 10.44 17.73 -2.20
CA LYS A 152 10.86 17.15 -3.49
C LYS A 152 10.81 18.20 -4.58
N ASN A 153 11.44 17.92 -5.73
CA ASN A 153 11.22 18.75 -6.90
C ASN A 153 9.83 18.46 -7.50
N ASP A 154 9.11 19.51 -7.82
CA ASP A 154 7.88 19.41 -8.59
C ASP A 154 8.18 18.81 -9.98
N LEU A 155 7.43 17.78 -10.34
CA LEU A 155 7.68 16.98 -11.54
C LEU A 155 7.47 17.77 -12.84
N VAL A 156 6.57 18.74 -12.83
CA VAL A 156 6.21 19.55 -14.01
C VAL A 156 7.17 20.73 -14.19
N THR A 157 7.50 21.42 -13.10
CA THR A 157 8.28 22.66 -13.16
C THR A 157 9.78 22.45 -12.90
N GLY A 158 10.14 21.30 -12.30
CA GLY A 158 11.51 21.00 -11.85
C GLY A 158 11.96 21.81 -10.63
N LYS A 159 11.11 22.71 -10.10
CA LYS A 159 11.44 23.59 -8.97
C LYS A 159 11.28 22.85 -7.63
N PRO A 160 12.06 23.22 -6.61
CA PRO A 160 11.85 22.70 -5.26
C PRO A 160 10.41 22.97 -4.78
N PHE A 161 9.78 21.97 -4.21
CA PHE A 161 8.46 22.02 -3.59
C PHE A 161 8.55 21.45 -2.16
N ALA A 162 7.83 22.06 -1.24
CA ALA A 162 7.65 21.56 0.11
C ALA A 162 6.17 21.66 0.49
N LEU A 163 5.59 20.59 1.07
CA LEU A 163 4.20 20.59 1.53
C LEU A 163 3.96 21.72 2.56
N SER A 164 4.93 21.95 3.42
CA SER A 164 4.89 23.06 4.41
C SER A 164 4.78 24.45 3.80
N SER A 165 5.14 24.65 2.53
CA SER A 165 4.94 25.92 1.82
C SER A 165 3.48 26.26 1.57
N LEU A 166 2.57 25.30 1.72
CA LEU A 166 1.13 25.45 1.56
C LEU A 166 0.40 25.74 2.89
N LYS A 167 1.11 25.95 4.01
CA LYS A 167 0.48 26.38 5.26
C LYS A 167 -0.39 27.61 5.04
N GLY A 168 -1.54 27.68 5.72
CA GLY A 168 -2.59 28.64 5.49
C GLY A 168 -3.67 28.19 4.50
N LYS A 169 -3.41 27.10 3.78
CA LYS A 169 -4.38 26.51 2.84
C LYS A 169 -4.88 25.15 3.33
N VAL A 170 -6.09 24.79 2.93
CA VAL A 170 -6.58 23.41 3.00
C VAL A 170 -6.04 22.67 1.79
N VAL A 171 -5.38 21.53 1.99
CA VAL A 171 -4.68 20.82 0.92
C VAL A 171 -5.27 19.43 0.73
N LEU A 172 -5.65 19.11 -0.50
CA LEU A 172 -5.87 17.73 -0.94
C LEU A 172 -4.53 17.11 -1.35
N LEU A 173 -4.10 16.09 -0.65
CA LEU A 173 -2.96 15.27 -1.01
C LEU A 173 -3.48 13.98 -1.66
N ASP A 174 -3.30 13.83 -2.97
CA ASP A 174 -3.84 12.74 -3.78
C ASP A 174 -2.71 11.81 -4.25
N PHE A 175 -2.73 10.56 -3.78
CA PHE A 175 -1.82 9.51 -4.21
C PHE A 175 -2.42 8.78 -5.42
N TRP A 176 -1.72 8.85 -6.54
CA TRP A 176 -2.20 8.38 -7.82
C TRP A 176 -1.09 7.76 -8.69
N ALA A 177 -1.44 7.27 -9.88
CA ALA A 177 -0.50 6.88 -10.92
C ALA A 177 -1.11 7.04 -12.33
N SER A 178 -0.27 7.17 -13.34
CA SER A 178 -0.70 7.27 -14.75
C SER A 178 -1.53 6.06 -15.22
N TRP A 179 -1.23 4.89 -14.71
CA TRP A 179 -1.94 3.63 -14.99
C TRP A 179 -3.18 3.41 -14.10
N CYS A 180 -3.42 4.25 -13.11
CA CYS A 180 -4.56 4.12 -12.20
C CYS A 180 -5.81 4.73 -12.81
N VAL A 181 -6.62 3.92 -13.50
CA VAL A 181 -7.85 4.35 -14.16
C VAL A 181 -8.82 5.06 -13.20
N PRO A 182 -9.13 4.53 -11.98
CA PRO A 182 -10.04 5.23 -11.07
C PRO A 182 -9.47 6.57 -10.58
N CYS A 183 -8.15 6.71 -10.39
CA CYS A 183 -7.51 7.98 -10.03
C CYS A 183 -7.77 9.05 -11.12
N ARG A 184 -7.53 8.67 -12.37
CA ARG A 184 -7.70 9.59 -13.51
C ARG A 184 -9.17 9.97 -13.74
N LYS A 185 -10.11 9.06 -13.48
CA LYS A 185 -11.55 9.34 -13.54
C LYS A 185 -12.00 10.36 -12.48
N SER A 186 -11.31 10.48 -11.36
CA SER A 186 -11.57 11.46 -10.32
C SER A 186 -11.09 12.88 -10.66
N ASN A 187 -10.12 13.03 -11.59
CA ASN A 187 -9.51 14.34 -11.91
C ASN A 187 -10.50 15.43 -12.32
N PRO A 188 -11.54 15.20 -13.17
CA PRO A 188 -12.53 16.23 -13.48
C PRO A 188 -13.25 16.76 -12.23
N HIS A 189 -13.56 15.88 -11.27
CA HIS A 189 -14.19 16.24 -10.01
C HIS A 189 -13.26 17.11 -9.15
N VAL A 190 -12.01 16.69 -8.96
CA VAL A 190 -11.00 17.47 -8.21
C VAL A 190 -10.79 18.85 -8.84
N LYS A 191 -10.77 18.94 -10.18
CA LYS A 191 -10.69 20.22 -10.92
C LYS A 191 -11.86 21.16 -10.57
N ALA A 192 -13.08 20.64 -10.58
CA ALA A 192 -14.27 21.44 -10.24
C ALA A 192 -14.21 21.96 -8.80
N LEU A 193 -13.79 21.14 -7.85
CA LEU A 193 -13.59 21.54 -6.47
C LEU A 193 -12.48 22.58 -6.32
N TYR A 194 -11.37 22.41 -7.02
CA TYR A 194 -10.31 23.40 -7.02
C TYR A 194 -10.81 24.75 -7.57
N ASP A 195 -11.50 24.76 -8.70
CA ASP A 195 -12.01 26.00 -9.31
C ASP A 195 -13.02 26.71 -8.39
N LYS A 196 -13.78 25.94 -7.60
CA LYS A 196 -14.73 26.48 -6.62
C LYS A 196 -14.04 27.08 -5.38
N TYR A 197 -12.98 26.42 -4.85
CA TYR A 197 -12.46 26.73 -3.52
C TYR A 197 -11.04 27.32 -3.50
N ASN A 198 -10.29 27.36 -4.63
CA ASN A 198 -8.87 27.78 -4.61
C ASN A 198 -8.70 29.24 -4.12
N LYS A 199 -9.59 30.16 -4.53
CA LYS A 199 -9.56 31.57 -4.09
C LYS A 199 -9.83 31.74 -2.59
N LYS A 200 -10.33 30.68 -1.92
CA LYS A 200 -10.58 30.64 -0.48
C LYS A 200 -9.49 29.87 0.28
N GLY A 201 -8.43 29.46 -0.41
CA GLY A 201 -7.31 28.78 0.18
C GLY A 201 -7.41 27.26 0.12
N PHE A 202 -7.96 26.69 -0.95
CA PHE A 202 -7.85 25.27 -1.27
C PHE A 202 -6.75 25.02 -2.28
N ASP A 203 -5.94 24.00 -2.07
CA ASP A 203 -4.88 23.59 -3.00
C ASP A 203 -4.81 22.06 -3.16
N VAL A 204 -4.09 21.58 -4.19
CA VAL A 204 -3.99 20.16 -4.54
C VAL A 204 -2.54 19.78 -4.79
N VAL A 205 -2.10 18.70 -4.16
CA VAL A 205 -0.80 18.06 -4.36
C VAL A 205 -1.00 16.62 -4.79
N TYR A 206 -0.47 16.26 -5.94
CA TYR A 206 -0.46 14.91 -6.48
C TYR A 206 0.86 14.22 -6.18
N VAL A 207 0.80 13.03 -5.58
CA VAL A 207 1.96 12.14 -5.39
C VAL A 207 1.85 10.98 -6.37
N ALA A 208 2.72 10.96 -7.38
CA ALA A 208 2.65 10.00 -8.47
C ALA A 208 3.49 8.74 -8.17
N ASP A 209 2.87 7.57 -8.18
CA ASP A 209 3.55 6.26 -8.14
C ASP A 209 4.03 5.87 -9.56
N ASN A 210 4.97 6.65 -10.07
CA ASN A 210 5.52 6.53 -11.42
C ASN A 210 7.07 6.63 -11.42
N ASP A 211 7.72 6.29 -10.31
CA ASP A 211 9.19 6.42 -10.17
C ASP A 211 9.97 5.59 -11.20
N SER A 212 9.42 4.47 -11.66
CA SER A 212 10.03 3.67 -12.73
C SER A 212 9.93 4.31 -14.11
N ASN A 213 8.92 5.16 -14.34
CA ASN A 213 8.71 5.87 -15.61
C ASN A 213 8.00 7.22 -15.39
N PRO A 214 8.73 8.27 -14.99
CA PRO A 214 8.13 9.60 -14.75
C PRO A 214 7.49 10.24 -15.99
N GLN A 215 7.93 9.86 -17.19
CA GLN A 215 7.38 10.39 -18.44
C GLN A 215 5.91 10.01 -18.63
N GLU A 216 5.51 8.82 -18.20
CA GLU A 216 4.09 8.42 -18.25
C GLU A 216 3.22 9.26 -17.29
N ALA A 217 3.78 9.68 -16.14
CA ALA A 217 3.06 10.61 -15.27
C ALA A 217 2.89 11.98 -15.95
N LEU A 218 3.95 12.55 -16.53
CA LEU A 218 3.90 13.83 -17.24
C LEU A 218 2.87 13.81 -18.39
N LYS A 219 2.86 12.73 -19.18
CA LYS A 219 1.89 12.53 -20.25
C LYS A 219 0.45 12.49 -19.73
N ALA A 220 0.21 11.75 -18.63
CA ALA A 220 -1.11 11.68 -18.01
C ALA A 220 -1.54 13.03 -17.41
N ILE A 221 -0.63 13.78 -16.78
CA ILE A 221 -0.87 15.15 -16.26
C ILE A 221 -1.35 16.09 -17.38
N GLU A 222 -0.71 16.03 -18.55
CA GLU A 222 -1.10 16.84 -19.71
C GLU A 222 -2.47 16.41 -20.25
N GLN A 223 -2.69 15.09 -20.44
CA GLN A 223 -3.96 14.53 -20.96
C GLN A 223 -5.15 14.85 -20.05
N ASP A 224 -4.97 14.80 -18.74
CA ASP A 224 -6.03 15.05 -17.77
C ASP A 224 -6.22 16.55 -17.46
N GLY A 225 -5.33 17.40 -17.99
CA GLY A 225 -5.38 18.86 -17.81
C GLY A 225 -5.21 19.28 -16.35
N ILE A 226 -4.33 18.58 -15.60
CA ILE A 226 -4.06 18.83 -14.18
C ILE A 226 -2.69 19.50 -13.93
N LYS A 227 -2.03 19.99 -14.96
CA LYS A 227 -0.68 20.58 -14.95
C LYS A 227 -0.53 21.77 -14.00
N LYS A 228 -1.61 22.48 -13.69
CA LYS A 228 -1.60 23.69 -12.83
C LYS A 228 -1.39 23.38 -11.34
N TYR A 229 -1.51 22.13 -10.91
CA TYR A 229 -1.34 21.69 -9.52
C TYR A 229 0.12 21.31 -9.21
N HIS A 230 0.39 21.02 -7.94
CA HIS A 230 1.69 20.50 -7.53
C HIS A 230 1.79 19.00 -7.79
N HIS A 231 2.88 18.57 -8.38
CA HIS A 231 3.12 17.17 -8.72
C HIS A 231 4.48 16.73 -8.22
N VAL A 232 4.53 15.68 -7.42
CA VAL A 232 5.78 15.07 -6.97
C VAL A 232 5.78 13.57 -7.25
N LEU A 233 6.96 12.99 -7.45
CA LEU A 233 7.11 11.55 -7.49
C LEU A 233 7.06 10.98 -6.07
N ARG A 234 6.59 9.74 -5.94
CA ARG A 234 6.58 8.96 -4.70
C ARG A 234 7.98 8.90 -4.07
N GLY A 235 9.03 8.69 -4.86
CA GLY A 235 10.42 8.62 -4.41
C GLY A 235 10.89 7.21 -4.07
N LEU A 236 10.22 6.19 -4.58
CA LEU A 236 10.68 4.80 -4.50
C LEU A 236 11.84 4.58 -5.45
N LYS A 237 13.00 4.15 -4.93
CA LYS A 237 14.15 3.82 -5.77
C LYS A 237 14.26 2.32 -5.98
N TYR A 238 14.44 1.92 -7.23
CA TYR A 238 14.63 0.53 -7.64
C TYR A 238 16.12 0.19 -7.58
N LEU A 239 16.51 -0.69 -6.65
CA LEU A 239 17.91 -1.14 -6.54
C LEU A 239 18.16 -2.26 -7.55
N LYS A 240 19.26 -2.13 -8.32
CA LYS A 240 19.66 -3.09 -9.34
C LYS A 240 21.13 -3.51 -9.11
N ASP A 241 21.44 -4.76 -9.44
CA ASP A 241 22.83 -5.24 -9.50
C ASP A 241 23.57 -4.75 -10.76
N ALA A 242 24.83 -5.12 -10.87
CA ALA A 242 25.67 -4.74 -12.02
C ALA A 242 25.12 -5.24 -13.38
N ASN A 243 24.26 -6.25 -13.39
CA ASN A 243 23.62 -6.82 -14.58
C ASN A 243 22.24 -6.19 -14.85
N GLY A 244 21.83 -5.17 -14.07
CA GLY A 244 20.53 -4.52 -14.20
C GLY A 244 19.35 -5.31 -13.58
N LYS A 245 19.60 -6.44 -12.92
CA LYS A 245 18.57 -7.24 -12.25
C LYS A 245 18.16 -6.54 -10.96
N MET A 246 16.85 -6.46 -10.72
CA MET A 246 16.31 -5.86 -9.51
C MET A 246 16.73 -6.69 -8.28
N THR A 247 17.29 -6.01 -7.28
CA THR A 247 17.75 -6.60 -6.02
C THR A 247 16.92 -6.13 -4.81
N GLY A 248 16.13 -5.07 -4.97
CA GLY A 248 15.29 -4.54 -3.89
C GLY A 248 14.79 -3.12 -4.16
N PHE A 249 14.38 -2.47 -3.08
CA PHE A 249 13.90 -1.10 -3.09
C PHE A 249 14.58 -0.29 -1.97
N ASP A 250 14.97 0.96 -2.27
CA ASP A 250 15.27 1.95 -1.24
C ASP A 250 14.02 2.81 -1.04
N LYS A 251 13.47 2.74 0.17
CA LYS A 251 12.25 3.42 0.59
C LYS A 251 12.51 4.65 1.45
N SER A 252 13.77 5.06 1.62
CA SER A 252 14.16 6.18 2.49
C SER A 252 13.43 7.49 2.14
N GLU A 253 13.19 7.71 0.84
CA GLU A 253 12.50 8.88 0.31
C GLU A 253 11.04 8.60 -0.12
N ASP A 254 10.52 7.41 0.20
CA ASP A 254 9.20 6.98 -0.23
C ASP A 254 8.09 7.68 0.57
N VAL A 255 7.38 8.58 -0.10
CA VAL A 255 6.24 9.31 0.48
C VAL A 255 5.10 8.36 0.82
N SER A 256 4.87 7.33 0.00
CA SER A 256 3.79 6.37 0.23
C SER A 256 4.00 5.56 1.52
N GLU A 257 5.25 5.18 1.84
CA GLU A 257 5.57 4.55 3.13
C GLU A 257 5.30 5.49 4.31
N ARG A 258 5.65 6.78 4.18
CA ARG A 258 5.43 7.77 5.26
C ARG A 258 3.95 8.05 5.55
N TYR A 259 3.06 7.80 4.57
CA TYR A 259 1.62 7.99 4.67
C TYR A 259 0.81 6.68 4.74
N ALA A 260 1.46 5.52 4.88
CA ALA A 260 0.82 4.20 4.89
C ALA A 260 -0.12 4.00 3.68
N ILE A 261 0.42 4.23 2.47
CA ILE A 261 -0.34 4.07 1.22
C ILE A 261 -0.13 2.68 0.66
N HIS A 262 -1.19 1.88 0.64
CA HIS A 262 -1.19 0.52 0.10
C HIS A 262 -1.99 0.38 -1.19
N PHE A 263 -2.89 1.33 -1.47
CA PHE A 263 -3.80 1.29 -2.61
C PHE A 263 -3.95 2.67 -3.25
N LEU A 264 -4.22 2.68 -4.56
CA LEU A 264 -4.54 3.88 -5.32
C LEU A 264 -5.97 3.78 -5.87
N PRO A 265 -6.73 4.87 -5.87
CA PRO A 265 -6.43 6.19 -5.27
C PRO A 265 -6.48 6.16 -3.74
N THR A 266 -5.66 6.97 -3.09
CA THR A 266 -5.81 7.32 -1.67
C THR A 266 -5.63 8.82 -1.53
N LYS A 267 -6.56 9.47 -0.83
CA LYS A 267 -6.57 10.91 -0.64
C LYS A 267 -6.55 11.27 0.83
N TYR A 268 -5.71 12.25 1.20
CA TYR A 268 -5.73 12.89 2.51
C TYR A 268 -6.16 14.34 2.37
N LEU A 269 -6.97 14.80 3.30
CA LEU A 269 -7.27 16.22 3.46
C LEU A 269 -6.45 16.77 4.63
N ILE A 270 -5.80 17.91 4.44
CA ILE A 270 -4.90 18.58 5.37
C ILE A 270 -5.46 19.98 5.66
N ASP A 271 -5.47 20.40 6.93
CA ASP A 271 -5.95 21.70 7.35
C ASP A 271 -4.94 22.84 7.08
N ARG A 272 -5.33 24.08 7.43
CA ARG A 272 -4.50 25.27 7.24
C ARG A 272 -3.24 25.27 8.11
N GLU A 273 -3.27 24.60 9.23
CA GLU A 273 -2.15 24.44 10.17
C GLU A 273 -1.15 23.38 9.69
N GLY A 274 -1.53 22.58 8.69
CA GLY A 274 -0.74 21.47 8.15
C GLY A 274 -1.00 20.13 8.85
N ASN A 275 -2.12 20.00 9.60
CA ASN A 275 -2.49 18.75 10.24
C ASN A 275 -3.44 17.94 9.35
N ILE A 276 -3.41 16.64 9.48
CA ILE A 276 -4.29 15.73 8.77
C ILE A 276 -5.72 15.86 9.30
N ILE A 277 -6.68 16.16 8.43
CA ILE A 277 -8.11 16.07 8.73
C ILE A 277 -8.56 14.61 8.66
N GLY A 278 -8.09 13.87 7.64
CA GLY A 278 -8.39 12.45 7.46
C GLY A 278 -8.13 11.95 6.05
N LYS A 279 -8.29 10.63 5.87
CA LYS A 279 -8.48 10.03 4.54
C LYS A 279 -9.90 10.35 4.07
N VAL A 280 -10.06 10.64 2.76
CA VAL A 280 -11.37 10.99 2.19
C VAL A 280 -11.59 10.25 0.87
N THR A 281 -12.83 9.83 0.63
CA THR A 281 -13.34 9.47 -0.70
C THR A 281 -13.72 10.72 -1.49
N ASP A 282 -14.08 10.58 -2.76
CA ASP A 282 -14.54 11.72 -3.55
C ASP A 282 -15.82 12.35 -2.97
N GLU A 283 -16.76 11.53 -2.47
CA GLU A 283 -18.02 11.97 -1.85
C GLU A 283 -17.77 12.66 -0.49
N GLU A 284 -16.88 12.11 0.33
CA GLU A 284 -16.50 12.71 1.62
C GLU A 284 -15.75 14.03 1.43
N LEU A 285 -14.96 14.15 0.34
CA LEU A 285 -14.23 15.37 0.01
C LEU A 285 -15.18 16.56 -0.23
N ASP A 286 -16.28 16.35 -0.99
CA ASP A 286 -17.31 17.38 -1.19
C ASP A 286 -17.89 17.87 0.13
N ALA A 287 -18.32 16.94 0.98
CA ALA A 287 -18.92 17.24 2.27
C ALA A 287 -17.96 18.00 3.18
N LYS A 288 -16.69 17.57 3.24
CA LYS A 288 -15.65 18.20 4.06
C LYS A 288 -15.28 19.60 3.55
N LEU A 289 -15.12 19.80 2.26
CA LEU A 289 -14.83 21.11 1.70
C LEU A 289 -16.00 22.08 1.89
N LYS A 290 -17.24 21.58 1.76
CA LYS A 290 -18.44 22.38 2.07
C LYS A 290 -18.49 22.77 3.54
N GLU A 291 -18.18 21.86 4.46
CA GLU A 291 -18.08 22.13 5.90
C GLU A 291 -17.03 23.22 6.20
N ILE A 292 -15.82 23.07 5.62
CA ILE A 292 -14.70 23.97 5.89
C ILE A 292 -14.89 25.37 5.29
N PHE A 293 -15.45 25.47 4.09
CA PHE A 293 -15.59 26.71 3.34
C PHE A 293 -16.99 27.34 3.40
N GLY A 294 -18.00 26.63 3.93
CA GLY A 294 -19.32 27.17 4.26
C GLY A 294 -20.34 27.17 3.10
N PHE A 295 -20.10 26.41 1.98
CA PHE A 295 -21.07 26.34 0.84
C PHE A 295 -20.74 25.23 -0.16
#